data_7170c3ad8200b0e6b5c0349621fc59de
#
_entry.id   7170c3ad8200b0e6b5c0349621fc59de
#
_cell.length_a   1.000
_cell.length_b   1.000
_cell.length_c   1.000
_cell.angle_alpha   90.00
_cell.angle_beta   90.00
_cell.angle_gamma   90.00
#
_symmetry.space_group_name_H-M   'P 1'
#
loop_
_entity.id
_entity.type
_entity.pdbx_description
1 polymer ?
#
loop_
_entity_poly.entity_id
_entity_poly.type
_entity_poly.pdbx_seq_one_letter_code
_entity_poly.pdbx_strand_id
1 'polypeptide(L)'
;MTVRQTLSPPFSSRETGYTVNVGTKVTAVTVDATKADPNAVISGSLPNEGQATIQLNGPGNPTPVSITVTAQNGISKTYTITVNRAAPSSNNDLSTLSVTSGTLRPTFTAEELTYTVDVPTSTTSVDVSATKADPDAVISGDLPNEGRTTFPLGGAGTSKVVSITVTAPNGNSKTYRITINRLASNDSSLSALNVSAGTLEPGFDSGTVNYTLQVGILVGSVTITMTKSDPNAVMSALGSVIAAAGSQTGQVTVSPGLGLNPPINILVTAQDGVASTTYSITITRSF
;
A
#
# COMPACT_ATOMS: atom_id res chain seq x y z
N MET A 1 -2.88 25.33 30.70
CA MET A 1 -1.49 25.67 30.34
C MET A 1 -1.53 27.09 29.81
N THR A 2 -1.11 28.09 30.63
CA THR A 2 -1.12 29.50 30.23
C THR A 2 0.17 29.75 29.44
N VAL A 3 0.07 29.78 28.12
CA VAL A 3 1.21 30.12 27.27
C VAL A 3 1.26 31.67 27.24
N ARG A 4 2.28 32.28 27.86
CA ARG A 4 2.53 33.71 27.69
C ARG A 4 2.99 33.95 26.26
N GLN A 5 2.13 34.52 25.45
CA GLN A 5 2.43 34.93 24.08
C GLN A 5 3.06 36.32 24.08
N THR A 6 3.99 36.57 23.14
CA THR A 6 4.70 37.84 23.03
C THR A 6 3.97 38.79 22.08
N LEU A 7 3.73 40.02 22.50
CA LEU A 7 3.22 41.08 21.61
C LEU A 7 4.27 41.44 20.56
N SER A 8 3.82 41.65 19.34
CA SER A 8 4.64 42.20 18.27
C SER A 8 3.98 43.48 17.72
N PRO A 9 4.66 44.65 17.79
CA PRO A 9 5.93 44.89 18.49
C PRO A 9 5.80 44.74 20.02
N PRO A 10 6.94 44.75 20.78
CA PRO A 10 6.89 44.78 22.24
C PRO A 10 6.10 45.99 22.76
N PHE A 11 5.41 45.82 23.91
CA PHE A 11 4.52 46.85 24.41
C PHE A 11 5.25 48.19 24.63
N SER A 12 4.66 49.25 24.10
CA SER A 12 5.00 50.65 24.35
C SER A 12 3.71 51.46 24.51
N SER A 13 3.66 52.39 25.47
CA SER A 13 2.49 53.26 25.66
C SER A 13 2.20 54.19 24.47
N ARG A 14 3.15 54.35 23.55
CA ARG A 14 3.01 55.18 22.32
C ARG A 14 2.46 54.38 21.15
N GLU A 15 2.70 53.08 21.13
CA GLU A 15 2.20 52.13 20.10
C GLU A 15 0.78 51.72 20.47
N THR A 16 -0.11 51.66 19.49
CA THR A 16 -1.53 51.29 19.67
C THR A 16 -1.97 50.05 18.92
N GLY A 17 -1.10 49.52 18.06
CA GLY A 17 -1.39 48.32 17.26
C GLY A 17 -0.42 47.17 17.54
N TYR A 18 -0.95 46.01 17.88
CA TYR A 18 -0.15 44.84 18.22
C TYR A 18 -0.69 43.58 17.52
N THR A 19 0.20 42.64 17.32
CA THR A 19 -0.18 41.29 16.86
C THR A 19 0.34 40.22 17.82
N VAL A 20 -0.41 39.12 17.91
CA VAL A 20 -0.04 37.90 18.62
C VAL A 20 -0.35 36.72 17.73
N ASN A 21 0.62 35.82 17.51
CA ASN A 21 0.40 34.58 16.75
C ASN A 21 0.30 33.42 17.72
N VAL A 22 -0.74 32.60 17.55
CA VAL A 22 -0.99 31.39 18.36
C VAL A 22 -1.19 30.17 17.47
N GLY A 23 -0.90 29.01 18.03
CA GLY A 23 -1.09 27.74 17.29
C GLY A 23 -2.56 27.40 17.05
N THR A 24 -2.80 26.52 16.09
CA THR A 24 -4.14 26.05 15.68
C THR A 24 -4.99 25.52 16.84
N LYS A 25 -4.37 24.86 17.83
CA LYS A 25 -5.06 24.23 18.96
C LYS A 25 -5.42 25.20 20.09
N VAL A 26 -4.94 26.46 20.04
CA VAL A 26 -5.27 27.49 21.05
C VAL A 26 -6.68 28.03 20.77
N THR A 27 -7.58 27.92 21.74
CA THR A 27 -8.97 28.35 21.61
C THR A 27 -9.28 29.66 22.35
N ALA A 28 -8.42 30.04 23.31
CA ALA A 28 -8.56 31.28 24.09
C ALA A 28 -7.18 31.79 24.50
N VAL A 29 -7.13 33.10 24.75
CA VAL A 29 -5.96 33.79 25.33
C VAL A 29 -6.41 34.65 26.50
N THR A 30 -5.55 34.81 27.54
CA THR A 30 -5.77 35.77 28.60
C THR A 30 -4.98 37.03 28.24
N VAL A 31 -5.66 38.18 28.31
CA VAL A 31 -5.08 39.49 28.06
C VAL A 31 -5.12 40.28 29.38
N ASP A 32 -3.96 40.83 29.73
CA ASP A 32 -3.78 41.66 30.93
C ASP A 32 -3.33 43.06 30.51
N ALA A 33 -3.94 44.10 31.09
CA ALA A 33 -3.59 45.47 30.89
C ALA A 33 -3.56 46.22 32.24
N THR A 34 -2.45 46.87 32.56
CA THR A 34 -2.31 47.64 33.78
C THR A 34 -2.37 49.14 33.47
N LYS A 35 -3.19 49.88 34.21
CA LYS A 35 -3.33 51.33 34.10
C LYS A 35 -2.09 52.03 34.66
N ALA A 36 -1.56 53.01 33.94
CA ALA A 36 -0.48 53.90 34.46
C ALA A 36 -1.00 54.87 35.51
N ASP A 37 -2.25 55.36 35.32
CA ASP A 37 -2.96 56.19 36.32
C ASP A 37 -4.07 55.29 36.92
N PRO A 38 -4.07 55.05 38.24
CA PRO A 38 -5.10 54.22 38.90
C PRO A 38 -6.53 54.76 38.75
N ASN A 39 -6.68 56.08 38.51
CA ASN A 39 -7.99 56.71 38.31
C ASN A 39 -8.50 56.62 36.85
N ALA A 40 -7.68 56.21 35.91
CA ALA A 40 -8.14 55.96 34.56
C ALA A 40 -9.11 54.76 34.51
N VAL A 41 -9.95 54.70 33.50
CA VAL A 41 -10.94 53.60 33.28
C VAL A 41 -10.53 52.78 32.06
N ILE A 42 -10.45 51.46 32.22
CA ILE A 42 -10.32 50.51 31.10
C ILE A 42 -11.72 50.09 30.67
N SER A 43 -11.92 49.99 29.36
CA SER A 43 -13.14 49.49 28.73
C SER A 43 -12.85 48.80 27.39
N GLY A 44 -13.88 48.27 26.77
CA GLY A 44 -13.79 47.51 25.50
C GLY A 44 -13.78 45.99 25.73
N SER A 45 -12.80 45.30 25.21
CA SER A 45 -12.72 43.83 25.37
C SER A 45 -12.30 43.37 26.76
N LEU A 46 -11.74 44.30 27.60
CA LEU A 46 -11.38 44.05 28.99
C LEU A 46 -12.27 44.84 29.94
N PRO A 47 -12.61 44.27 31.12
CA PRO A 47 -13.24 45.06 32.20
C PRO A 47 -12.24 46.05 32.81
N ASN A 48 -12.72 46.93 33.69
CA ASN A 48 -11.87 47.97 34.32
C ASN A 48 -10.74 47.42 35.20
N GLU A 49 -10.86 46.17 35.66
CA GLU A 49 -9.82 45.43 36.37
C GLU A 49 -8.62 45.09 35.47
N GLY A 50 -8.79 45.21 34.15
CA GLY A 50 -7.73 45.06 33.16
C GLY A 50 -7.37 43.62 32.78
N GLN A 51 -8.19 42.63 33.13
CA GLN A 51 -7.93 41.25 32.73
C GLN A 51 -9.19 40.59 32.14
N ALA A 52 -9.00 39.87 31.03
CA ALA A 52 -10.06 39.03 30.46
C ALA A 52 -9.49 37.82 29.69
N THR A 53 -10.27 36.75 29.70
CA THR A 53 -10.04 35.60 28.79
C THR A 53 -10.85 35.82 27.53
N ILE A 54 -10.17 35.94 26.40
CA ILE A 54 -10.77 36.18 25.07
C ILE A 54 -10.85 34.85 24.33
N GLN A 55 -12.07 34.45 23.95
CA GLN A 55 -12.29 33.31 23.06
C GLN A 55 -11.86 33.69 21.65
N LEU A 56 -11.10 32.80 21.00
CA LEU A 56 -10.58 33.05 19.67
C LEU A 56 -11.54 32.54 18.59
N ASN A 57 -11.55 33.24 17.47
CA ASN A 57 -12.23 32.81 16.26
C ASN A 57 -11.70 31.46 15.79
N GLY A 58 -12.38 30.82 14.84
CA GLY A 58 -11.96 29.56 14.24
C GLY A 58 -10.54 29.64 13.66
N PRO A 59 -9.81 28.52 13.55
CA PRO A 59 -8.46 28.48 12.99
C PRO A 59 -8.36 29.22 11.66
N GLY A 60 -7.28 29.94 11.43
CA GLY A 60 -7.06 30.77 10.24
C GLY A 60 -7.74 32.14 10.27
N ASN A 61 -8.56 32.44 11.29
CA ASN A 61 -9.25 33.71 11.40
C ASN A 61 -8.68 34.55 12.55
N PRO A 62 -8.40 35.86 12.34
CA PRO A 62 -7.92 36.75 13.39
C PRO A 62 -9.05 37.11 14.38
N THR A 63 -8.67 37.32 15.62
CA THR A 63 -9.57 37.84 16.68
C THR A 63 -9.06 39.22 17.12
N PRO A 64 -9.80 40.29 16.88
CA PRO A 64 -9.44 41.63 17.37
C PRO A 64 -9.81 41.75 18.84
N VAL A 65 -8.91 42.33 19.62
CA VAL A 65 -9.09 42.73 21.03
C VAL A 65 -8.86 44.20 21.11
N SER A 66 -9.86 44.97 21.55
CA SER A 66 -9.80 46.42 21.66
C SER A 66 -9.83 46.84 23.14
N ILE A 67 -8.84 47.63 23.57
CA ILE A 67 -8.67 48.09 24.95
C ILE A 67 -8.65 49.61 24.93
N THR A 68 -9.67 50.24 25.47
CA THR A 68 -9.73 51.70 25.56
C THR A 68 -9.42 52.13 26.98
N VAL A 69 -8.46 53.01 27.13
CA VAL A 69 -8.10 53.65 28.41
C VAL A 69 -8.55 55.09 28.36
N THR A 70 -9.43 55.49 29.29
CA THR A 70 -9.98 56.85 29.42
C THR A 70 -9.41 57.52 30.68
N ALA A 71 -8.70 58.64 30.52
CA ALA A 71 -8.20 59.44 31.61
C ALA A 71 -9.32 60.21 32.32
N GLN A 72 -9.09 60.72 33.54
CA GLN A 72 -10.07 61.49 34.31
C GLN A 72 -10.60 62.73 33.57
N ASN A 73 -9.81 63.30 32.66
CA ASN A 73 -10.22 64.46 31.86
C ASN A 73 -11.04 64.10 30.62
N GLY A 74 -11.41 62.81 30.47
CA GLY A 74 -12.20 62.30 29.36
C GLY A 74 -11.42 61.95 28.09
N ILE A 75 -10.11 62.19 28.04
CA ILE A 75 -9.29 61.81 26.87
C ILE A 75 -9.07 60.29 26.86
N SER A 76 -9.34 59.68 25.72
CA SER A 76 -9.23 58.24 25.55
C SER A 76 -8.14 57.86 24.57
N LYS A 77 -7.49 56.70 24.80
CA LYS A 77 -6.59 56.03 23.88
C LYS A 77 -7.00 54.57 23.74
N THR A 78 -7.10 54.10 22.50
CA THR A 78 -7.45 52.72 22.22
C THR A 78 -6.25 51.95 21.71
N TYR A 79 -5.96 50.80 22.33
CA TYR A 79 -4.99 49.81 21.92
C TYR A 79 -5.69 48.65 21.27
N THR A 80 -5.19 48.17 20.14
CA THR A 80 -5.76 47.00 19.42
C THR A 80 -4.74 45.89 19.38
N ILE A 81 -5.12 44.69 19.78
CA ILE A 81 -4.32 43.49 19.65
C ILE A 81 -5.05 42.58 18.64
N THR A 82 -4.41 42.24 17.53
CA THR A 82 -4.92 41.22 16.59
C THR A 82 -4.30 39.87 16.94
N VAL A 83 -5.10 38.96 17.45
CA VAL A 83 -4.66 37.58 17.74
C VAL A 83 -4.88 36.74 16.51
N ASN A 84 -3.79 36.33 15.85
CA ASN A 84 -3.82 35.46 14.67
C ASN A 84 -3.71 34.02 15.13
N ARG A 85 -4.77 33.26 14.93
CA ARG A 85 -4.79 31.80 15.16
C ARG A 85 -4.38 31.09 13.87
N ALA A 86 -3.33 30.26 13.93
CA ALA A 86 -2.84 29.53 12.76
C ALA A 86 -3.94 28.69 12.10
N ALA A 87 -3.93 28.64 10.78
CA ALA A 87 -4.80 27.75 10.01
C ALA A 87 -4.39 26.27 10.23
N PRO A 88 -5.32 25.31 10.05
CA PRO A 88 -4.97 23.91 10.06
C PRO A 88 -3.97 23.59 8.93
N SER A 89 -3.06 22.67 9.20
CA SER A 89 -2.10 22.20 8.20
C SER A 89 -2.81 21.58 6.98
N SER A 90 -2.28 21.83 5.79
CA SER A 90 -2.72 21.23 4.53
C SER A 90 -1.86 20.05 4.10
N ASN A 91 -0.86 19.66 4.91
CA ASN A 91 0.08 18.61 4.56
C ASN A 91 -0.58 17.22 4.67
N ASN A 92 -0.85 16.62 3.53
CA ASN A 92 -1.42 15.28 3.37
C ASN A 92 -0.42 14.30 2.73
N ASP A 93 0.88 14.55 2.89
CA ASP A 93 1.93 13.71 2.37
C ASP A 93 2.27 12.55 3.30
N LEU A 94 2.77 11.46 2.71
CA LEU A 94 3.57 10.47 3.41
C LEU A 94 5.04 10.95 3.46
N SER A 95 5.71 10.70 4.58
CA SER A 95 7.16 10.87 4.71
C SER A 95 7.91 9.60 4.29
N THR A 96 7.29 8.43 4.48
CA THR A 96 7.83 7.13 4.08
C THR A 96 6.74 6.20 3.59
N LEU A 97 7.09 5.33 2.63
CA LEU A 97 6.29 4.20 2.18
C LEU A 97 7.22 3.04 1.89
N SER A 98 6.94 1.87 2.43
CA SER A 98 7.77 0.68 2.27
C SER A 98 6.97 -0.61 2.27
N VAL A 99 7.58 -1.66 1.73
CA VAL A 99 7.06 -3.03 1.67
C VAL A 99 8.14 -4.01 2.13
N THR A 100 7.75 -5.13 2.74
CA THR A 100 8.71 -6.13 3.26
C THR A 100 9.31 -7.04 2.20
N SER A 101 8.72 -7.11 1.00
CA SER A 101 9.20 -7.92 -0.12
C SER A 101 9.07 -7.15 -1.42
N GLY A 102 10.05 -7.28 -2.30
CA GLY A 102 10.14 -6.51 -3.55
C GLY A 102 10.64 -5.08 -3.33
N THR A 103 10.57 -4.28 -4.37
CA THR A 103 11.00 -2.87 -4.38
C THR A 103 9.91 -2.02 -5.03
N LEU A 104 9.58 -0.89 -4.41
CA LEU A 104 8.65 0.09 -4.98
C LEU A 104 9.20 0.65 -6.29
N ARG A 105 8.37 0.68 -7.31
CA ARG A 105 8.65 1.28 -8.61
C ARG A 105 7.53 2.25 -8.99
N PRO A 106 7.84 3.53 -9.21
CA PRO A 106 9.13 4.17 -8.97
C PRO A 106 9.55 4.17 -7.50
N THR A 107 10.78 4.61 -7.20
CA THR A 107 11.23 4.84 -5.81
C THR A 107 10.31 5.85 -5.13
N PHE A 108 10.01 5.64 -3.83
CA PHE A 108 9.08 6.48 -3.11
C PHE A 108 9.48 7.96 -3.13
N THR A 109 8.52 8.81 -3.49
CA THR A 109 8.50 10.27 -3.27
C THR A 109 7.10 10.68 -2.81
N ALA A 110 6.98 11.79 -2.07
CA ALA A 110 5.68 12.26 -1.58
C ALA A 110 4.70 12.69 -2.69
N GLU A 111 5.22 13.01 -3.87
CA GLU A 111 4.43 13.49 -5.02
C GLU A 111 3.94 12.35 -5.91
N GLU A 112 4.63 11.22 -5.92
CA GLU A 112 4.21 10.05 -6.67
C GLU A 112 3.09 9.30 -5.94
N LEU A 113 2.01 9.00 -6.65
CA LEU A 113 0.80 8.42 -6.04
C LEU A 113 0.58 6.96 -6.42
N THR A 114 1.34 6.45 -7.39
CA THR A 114 1.13 5.11 -7.94
C THR A 114 2.44 4.33 -7.95
N TYR A 115 2.40 3.14 -7.37
CA TYR A 115 3.57 2.27 -7.26
C TYR A 115 3.24 0.87 -7.70
N THR A 116 4.25 0.18 -8.22
CA THR A 116 4.22 -1.26 -8.46
C THR A 116 5.32 -1.95 -7.66
N VAL A 117 5.03 -3.18 -7.23
CA VAL A 117 5.99 -4.04 -6.53
C VAL A 117 5.84 -5.45 -7.08
N ASP A 118 6.91 -6.02 -7.59
CA ASP A 118 6.96 -7.42 -7.98
C ASP A 118 7.57 -8.24 -6.84
N VAL A 119 6.87 -9.30 -6.42
CA VAL A 119 7.31 -10.19 -5.34
C VAL A 119 7.47 -11.62 -5.87
N PRO A 120 8.41 -12.41 -5.32
CA PRO A 120 8.62 -13.80 -5.71
C PRO A 120 7.35 -14.66 -5.62
N THR A 121 7.28 -15.70 -6.45
CA THR A 121 6.21 -16.70 -6.43
C THR A 121 6.01 -17.35 -5.05
N SER A 122 7.07 -17.48 -4.25
CA SER A 122 7.01 -18.04 -2.88
C SER A 122 6.41 -17.09 -1.84
N THR A 123 6.25 -15.79 -2.15
CA THR A 123 5.72 -14.79 -1.20
C THR A 123 4.21 -14.94 -1.05
N THR A 124 3.74 -15.25 0.16
CA THR A 124 2.31 -15.42 0.46
C THR A 124 1.67 -14.22 1.14
N SER A 125 2.48 -13.32 1.70
CA SER A 125 2.02 -12.08 2.33
C SER A 125 3.09 -10.99 2.26
N VAL A 126 2.67 -9.73 2.35
CA VAL A 126 3.55 -8.54 2.35
C VAL A 126 3.06 -7.58 3.43
N ASP A 127 3.99 -7.07 4.26
CA ASP A 127 3.69 -5.93 5.13
C ASP A 127 3.87 -4.64 4.32
N VAL A 128 2.92 -3.76 4.41
CA VAL A 128 3.00 -2.39 3.92
C VAL A 128 3.08 -1.45 5.10
N SER A 129 4.06 -0.55 5.08
CA SER A 129 4.26 0.45 6.13
C SER A 129 4.35 1.85 5.50
N ALA A 130 3.63 2.80 6.10
CA ALA A 130 3.56 4.19 5.68
C ALA A 130 3.65 5.11 6.90
N THR A 131 4.41 6.19 6.81
CA THR A 131 4.49 7.21 7.85
C THR A 131 4.01 8.53 7.26
N LYS A 132 3.11 9.20 7.95
CA LYS A 132 2.62 10.54 7.56
C LYS A 132 3.68 11.62 7.81
N ALA A 133 3.75 12.61 6.94
CA ALA A 133 4.67 13.75 7.09
C ALA A 133 4.17 14.72 8.17
N ASP A 134 2.86 14.91 8.28
CA ASP A 134 2.24 15.70 9.35
C ASP A 134 1.71 14.73 10.44
N PRO A 135 2.21 14.84 11.70
CA PRO A 135 1.76 13.97 12.80
C PRO A 135 0.27 14.12 13.12
N ASP A 136 -0.33 15.28 12.82
CA ASP A 136 -1.76 15.52 13.04
C ASP A 136 -2.65 15.07 11.85
N ALA A 137 -2.06 14.63 10.71
CA ALA A 137 -2.80 14.01 9.61
C ALA A 137 -3.31 12.61 10.00
N VAL A 138 -4.27 12.09 9.27
CA VAL A 138 -4.88 10.76 9.49
C VAL A 138 -4.63 9.86 8.29
N ILE A 139 -4.09 8.65 8.52
CA ILE A 139 -4.03 7.59 7.53
C ILE A 139 -5.33 6.77 7.62
N SER A 140 -5.87 6.39 6.45
CA SER A 140 -7.07 5.57 6.28
C SER A 140 -7.02 4.78 4.97
N GLY A 141 -8.07 4.04 4.66
CA GLY A 141 -8.13 3.14 3.52
C GLY A 141 -7.76 1.72 3.94
N ASP A 142 -6.85 1.07 3.20
CA ASP A 142 -6.45 -0.31 3.52
C ASP A 142 -5.45 -0.38 4.70
N LEU A 143 -4.85 0.75 5.11
CA LEU A 143 -4.01 0.83 6.31
C LEU A 143 -4.76 1.53 7.45
N PRO A 144 -4.57 1.09 8.71
CA PRO A 144 -5.02 1.83 9.89
C PRO A 144 -4.17 3.11 10.08
N ASN A 145 -4.59 4.00 10.98
CA ASN A 145 -3.89 5.27 11.24
C ASN A 145 -2.45 5.09 11.77
N GLU A 146 -2.13 3.93 12.34
CA GLU A 146 -0.77 3.51 12.73
C GLU A 146 0.14 3.26 11.53
N GLY A 147 -0.43 3.20 10.32
CA GLY A 147 0.29 3.14 9.06
C GLY A 147 0.95 1.79 8.74
N ARG A 148 0.48 0.68 9.32
CA ARG A 148 1.04 -0.66 9.03
C ARG A 148 -0.03 -1.74 8.99
N THR A 149 0.06 -2.62 7.98
CA THR A 149 -0.81 -3.80 7.84
C THR A 149 -0.11 -4.88 7.02
N THR A 150 -0.37 -6.14 7.36
CA THR A 150 0.02 -7.32 6.58
C THR A 150 -1.08 -7.69 5.61
N PHE A 151 -0.75 -7.81 4.33
CA PHE A 151 -1.68 -8.21 3.27
C PHE A 151 -1.37 -9.63 2.81
N PRO A 152 -2.32 -10.57 2.93
CA PRO A 152 -2.22 -11.85 2.26
C PRO A 152 -2.32 -11.66 0.75
N LEU A 153 -1.50 -12.39 0.00
CA LEU A 153 -1.49 -12.40 -1.46
C LEU A 153 -2.26 -13.60 -2.00
N GLY A 154 -2.87 -13.43 -3.15
CA GLY A 154 -3.47 -14.52 -3.91
C GLY A 154 -2.44 -15.50 -4.46
N GLY A 155 -2.85 -16.45 -5.30
CA GLY A 155 -1.98 -17.39 -5.98
C GLY A 155 -0.90 -16.73 -6.83
N ALA A 156 0.12 -17.49 -7.24
CA ALA A 156 1.12 -17.01 -8.19
C ALA A 156 0.45 -16.40 -9.43
N GLY A 157 1.04 -15.37 -10.03
CA GLY A 157 0.49 -14.66 -11.19
C GLY A 157 -0.68 -13.73 -10.88
N THR A 158 -1.03 -13.49 -9.61
CA THR A 158 -2.10 -12.55 -9.22
C THR A 158 -1.54 -11.24 -8.68
N SER A 159 -2.38 -10.20 -8.69
CA SER A 159 -2.04 -8.88 -8.16
C SER A 159 -2.96 -8.49 -7.01
N LYS A 160 -2.44 -7.73 -6.05
CA LYS A 160 -3.17 -7.08 -4.96
C LYS A 160 -2.97 -5.58 -5.04
N VAL A 161 -4.04 -4.81 -5.03
CA VAL A 161 -3.98 -3.34 -4.92
C VAL A 161 -4.19 -2.95 -3.47
N VAL A 162 -3.35 -2.03 -2.97
CA VAL A 162 -3.44 -1.41 -1.65
C VAL A 162 -3.58 0.09 -1.84
N SER A 163 -4.59 0.69 -1.22
CA SER A 163 -4.89 2.13 -1.27
C SER A 163 -4.71 2.75 0.11
N ILE A 164 -3.91 3.81 0.20
CA ILE A 164 -3.58 4.52 1.43
C ILE A 164 -4.01 5.96 1.26
N THR A 165 -4.96 6.42 2.05
CA THR A 165 -5.43 7.81 2.00
C THR A 165 -4.89 8.56 3.21
N VAL A 166 -4.23 9.69 2.97
CA VAL A 166 -3.74 10.62 3.99
C VAL A 166 -4.64 11.85 3.98
N THR A 167 -5.27 12.16 5.10
CA THR A 167 -6.12 13.35 5.26
C THR A 167 -5.44 14.35 6.19
N ALA A 168 -5.14 15.52 5.69
CA ALA A 168 -4.56 16.63 6.45
C ALA A 168 -5.56 17.22 7.46
N PRO A 169 -5.09 17.95 8.51
CA PRO A 169 -5.95 18.63 9.48
C PRO A 169 -6.97 19.61 8.88
N ASN A 170 -6.72 20.16 7.71
CA ASN A 170 -7.66 21.04 6.99
C ASN A 170 -8.73 20.30 6.18
N GLY A 171 -8.69 18.97 6.15
CA GLY A 171 -9.61 18.10 5.40
C GLY A 171 -9.16 17.70 3.99
N ASN A 172 -8.09 18.28 3.47
CA ASN A 172 -7.55 17.87 2.17
C ASN A 172 -6.98 16.46 2.26
N SER A 173 -7.20 15.64 1.23
CA SER A 173 -6.71 14.27 1.20
C SER A 173 -5.92 13.95 -0.07
N LYS A 174 -5.01 12.98 0.05
CA LYS A 174 -4.18 12.43 -1.01
C LYS A 174 -4.21 10.90 -0.88
N THR A 175 -4.34 10.17 -2.01
CA THR A 175 -4.39 8.70 -1.99
C THR A 175 -3.21 8.13 -2.77
N TYR A 176 -2.42 7.31 -2.10
CA TYR A 176 -1.34 6.51 -2.68
C TYR A 176 -1.86 5.11 -2.98
N ARG A 177 -1.45 4.54 -4.12
CA ARG A 177 -1.83 3.20 -4.56
C ARG A 177 -0.59 2.36 -4.82
N ILE A 178 -0.59 1.15 -4.29
CA ILE A 178 0.47 0.15 -4.54
C ILE A 178 -0.18 -1.06 -5.20
N THR A 179 0.29 -1.43 -6.39
CA THR A 179 -0.04 -2.71 -7.02
C THR A 179 1.07 -3.70 -6.72
N ILE A 180 0.77 -4.72 -5.92
CA ILE A 180 1.69 -5.79 -5.55
C ILE A 180 1.42 -6.97 -6.48
N ASN A 181 2.37 -7.29 -7.36
CA ASN A 181 2.28 -8.40 -8.32
C ASN A 181 3.05 -9.59 -7.75
N ARG A 182 2.37 -10.69 -7.48
CA ARG A 182 3.03 -11.95 -7.19
C ARG A 182 3.38 -12.62 -8.52
N LEU A 183 4.68 -12.81 -8.77
CA LEU A 183 5.16 -13.36 -10.03
C LEU A 183 4.51 -14.71 -10.35
N ALA A 184 4.29 -14.96 -11.63
CA ALA A 184 3.82 -16.25 -12.11
C ALA A 184 4.87 -17.33 -11.86
N SER A 185 4.42 -18.58 -11.70
CA SER A 185 5.28 -19.74 -11.51
C SER A 185 6.03 -20.07 -12.80
N ASN A 186 7.32 -20.40 -12.68
CA ASN A 186 8.14 -20.95 -13.75
C ASN A 186 8.28 -22.47 -13.69
N ASP A 187 7.47 -23.16 -12.87
CA ASP A 187 7.49 -24.60 -12.75
C ASP A 187 6.79 -25.25 -13.95
N SER A 188 7.57 -25.92 -14.80
CA SER A 188 7.13 -26.70 -15.95
C SER A 188 7.33 -28.22 -15.76
N SER A 189 7.43 -28.69 -14.51
CA SER A 189 7.66 -30.08 -14.19
C SER A 189 6.39 -30.90 -14.05
N LEU A 190 6.51 -32.23 -14.20
CA LEU A 190 5.50 -33.18 -13.77
C LEU A 190 5.78 -33.66 -12.36
N SER A 191 4.72 -33.90 -11.59
CA SER A 191 4.76 -34.55 -10.27
C SER A 191 4.45 -36.03 -10.35
N ALA A 192 3.81 -36.49 -11.45
CA ALA A 192 3.56 -37.91 -11.72
C ALA A 192 3.41 -38.21 -13.22
N LEU A 193 3.84 -39.38 -13.59
CA LEU A 193 3.65 -39.98 -14.93
C LEU A 193 3.33 -41.45 -14.77
N ASN A 194 2.14 -41.87 -15.21
CA ASN A 194 1.64 -43.23 -15.09
C ASN A 194 1.19 -43.74 -16.45
N VAL A 195 1.29 -45.06 -16.65
CA VAL A 195 0.90 -45.74 -17.88
C VAL A 195 -0.08 -46.86 -17.57
N SER A 196 -1.06 -47.10 -18.44
CA SER A 196 -2.09 -48.15 -18.23
C SER A 196 -1.60 -49.58 -18.50
N ALA A 197 -0.48 -49.73 -19.20
CA ALA A 197 0.10 -51.03 -19.52
C ALA A 197 1.61 -50.90 -19.73
N GLY A 198 2.37 -51.96 -19.41
CA GLY A 198 3.82 -51.98 -19.49
C GLY A 198 4.51 -51.34 -18.26
N THR A 199 5.83 -51.23 -18.34
CA THR A 199 6.66 -50.63 -17.31
C THR A 199 7.44 -49.47 -17.92
N LEU A 200 7.38 -48.31 -17.26
CA LEU A 200 8.13 -47.10 -17.65
C LEU A 200 9.60 -47.25 -17.21
N GLU A 201 10.51 -47.06 -18.13
CA GLU A 201 11.96 -47.11 -17.88
C GLU A 201 12.66 -45.81 -18.35
N PRO A 202 13.42 -45.14 -17.47
CA PRO A 202 13.46 -45.42 -16.03
C PRO A 202 12.11 -45.17 -15.36
N GLY A 203 11.93 -45.61 -14.11
CA GLY A 203 10.79 -45.20 -13.29
C GLY A 203 10.68 -43.68 -13.22
N PHE A 204 9.46 -43.17 -13.04
CA PHE A 204 9.24 -41.71 -13.07
C PHE A 204 10.10 -40.96 -12.06
N ASP A 205 10.79 -39.95 -12.54
CA ASP A 205 11.48 -38.92 -11.76
C ASP A 205 11.24 -37.56 -12.43
N SER A 206 10.94 -36.53 -11.67
CA SER A 206 10.57 -35.18 -12.18
C SER A 206 11.68 -34.52 -13.02
N GLY A 207 12.96 -34.87 -12.77
CA GLY A 207 14.13 -34.38 -13.51
C GLY A 207 14.44 -35.20 -14.78
N THR A 208 13.79 -36.34 -14.95
CA THR A 208 13.97 -37.18 -16.12
C THR A 208 12.92 -36.86 -17.19
N VAL A 209 13.38 -36.61 -18.40
CA VAL A 209 12.50 -36.19 -19.52
C VAL A 209 12.35 -37.22 -20.62
N ASN A 210 13.18 -38.27 -20.63
CA ASN A 210 13.14 -39.30 -21.66
C ASN A 210 12.82 -40.67 -21.03
N TYR A 211 11.81 -41.31 -21.52
CA TYR A 211 11.31 -42.61 -21.05
C TYR A 211 11.12 -43.58 -22.18
N THR A 212 11.29 -44.86 -21.89
CA THR A 212 10.89 -45.95 -22.75
C THR A 212 9.79 -46.77 -22.07
N LEU A 213 8.87 -47.31 -22.86
CA LEU A 213 7.78 -48.17 -22.41
C LEU A 213 7.72 -49.41 -23.27
N GLN A 214 7.88 -50.58 -22.65
CA GLN A 214 7.71 -51.84 -23.33
C GLN A 214 6.32 -52.42 -23.03
N VAL A 215 5.61 -52.81 -24.07
CA VAL A 215 4.29 -53.43 -23.97
C VAL A 215 4.22 -54.74 -24.78
N GLY A 216 3.44 -55.70 -24.27
CA GLY A 216 3.24 -56.97 -24.97
C GLY A 216 2.35 -56.84 -26.20
N ILE A 217 2.42 -57.84 -27.09
CA ILE A 217 1.69 -57.86 -28.37
C ILE A 217 0.16 -57.74 -28.22
N LEU A 218 -0.40 -58.16 -27.09
CA LEU A 218 -1.84 -58.11 -26.86
C LEU A 218 -2.36 -56.71 -26.42
N VAL A 219 -1.42 -55.77 -26.13
CA VAL A 219 -1.78 -54.41 -25.73
C VAL A 219 -2.17 -53.60 -26.98
N GLY A 220 -3.45 -53.34 -27.18
CA GLY A 220 -3.99 -52.59 -28.32
C GLY A 220 -3.96 -51.07 -28.11
N SER A 221 -3.97 -50.63 -26.87
CA SER A 221 -3.91 -49.17 -26.53
C SER A 221 -3.18 -48.95 -25.21
N VAL A 222 -2.55 -47.79 -25.07
CA VAL A 222 -1.89 -47.32 -23.85
C VAL A 222 -2.42 -45.94 -23.54
N THR A 223 -2.91 -45.74 -22.32
CA THR A 223 -3.24 -44.43 -21.77
C THR A 223 -2.10 -43.98 -20.88
N ILE A 224 -1.55 -42.82 -21.16
CA ILE A 224 -0.53 -42.13 -20.39
C ILE A 224 -1.23 -41.01 -19.60
N THR A 225 -1.12 -41.08 -18.28
CA THR A 225 -1.71 -40.09 -17.34
C THR A 225 -0.60 -39.31 -16.69
N MET A 226 -0.64 -37.98 -16.80
CA MET A 226 0.37 -37.07 -16.28
C MET A 226 -0.25 -36.09 -15.31
N THR A 227 0.48 -35.79 -14.23
CA THR A 227 0.09 -34.77 -13.24
C THR A 227 1.15 -33.67 -13.22
N LYS A 228 0.73 -32.43 -13.41
CA LYS A 228 1.63 -31.25 -13.34
C LYS A 228 1.98 -30.94 -11.89
N SER A 229 3.21 -30.47 -11.63
CA SER A 229 3.60 -29.94 -10.31
C SER A 229 2.86 -28.64 -10.01
N ASP A 230 2.83 -27.71 -11.00
CA ASP A 230 2.02 -26.49 -10.92
C ASP A 230 0.68 -26.69 -11.66
N PRO A 231 -0.48 -26.65 -10.98
CA PRO A 231 -1.78 -26.76 -11.63
C PRO A 231 -2.04 -25.64 -12.66
N ASN A 232 -1.38 -24.47 -12.53
CA ASN A 232 -1.54 -23.34 -13.45
C ASN A 232 -0.67 -23.42 -14.71
N ALA A 233 0.27 -24.38 -14.79
CA ALA A 233 0.95 -24.70 -16.04
C ALA A 233 -0.05 -25.22 -17.09
N VAL A 234 0.33 -25.22 -18.36
CA VAL A 234 -0.45 -25.80 -19.46
C VAL A 234 0.29 -27.03 -19.99
N MET A 235 -0.42 -28.13 -20.19
CA MET A 235 0.16 -29.36 -20.73
C MET A 235 -0.48 -29.70 -22.09
N SER A 236 0.34 -30.01 -23.08
CA SER A 236 -0.09 -30.40 -24.42
C SER A 236 0.63 -31.63 -24.91
N ALA A 237 -0.05 -32.43 -25.72
CA ALA A 237 0.50 -33.58 -26.41
C ALA A 237 -0.23 -33.76 -27.73
N LEU A 238 0.45 -34.38 -28.74
CA LEU A 238 -0.12 -34.66 -30.07
C LEU A 238 -0.79 -33.43 -30.70
N GLY A 239 -0.24 -32.24 -30.49
CA GLY A 239 -0.75 -30.97 -31.06
C GLY A 239 -2.01 -30.41 -30.36
N SER A 240 -2.44 -30.98 -29.25
CA SER A 240 -3.63 -30.53 -28.50
C SER A 240 -3.31 -30.27 -27.03
N VAL A 241 -4.03 -29.31 -26.41
CA VAL A 241 -3.99 -29.09 -24.95
C VAL A 241 -4.72 -30.26 -24.27
N ILE A 242 -4.02 -30.98 -23.39
CA ILE A 242 -4.54 -32.12 -22.63
C ILE A 242 -4.82 -31.78 -21.17
N ALA A 243 -4.23 -30.67 -20.65
CA ALA A 243 -4.58 -30.09 -19.37
C ALA A 243 -4.34 -28.55 -19.42
N ALA A 244 -5.41 -27.79 -19.39
CA ALA A 244 -5.36 -26.34 -19.33
C ALA A 244 -4.89 -25.84 -17.94
N ALA A 245 -4.60 -24.54 -17.80
CA ALA A 245 -4.38 -23.90 -16.51
C ALA A 245 -5.59 -24.15 -15.58
N GLY A 246 -5.32 -24.49 -14.32
CA GLY A 246 -6.34 -24.90 -13.34
C GLY A 246 -6.68 -26.38 -13.33
N SER A 247 -6.31 -27.16 -14.38
CA SER A 247 -6.47 -28.62 -14.42
C SER A 247 -5.13 -29.28 -14.11
N GLN A 248 -5.04 -30.08 -13.05
CA GLN A 248 -3.77 -30.66 -12.63
C GLN A 248 -3.35 -31.86 -13.44
N THR A 249 -4.29 -32.65 -13.96
CA THR A 249 -4.04 -33.92 -14.64
C THR A 249 -4.47 -33.88 -16.10
N GLY A 250 -3.66 -34.44 -16.97
CA GLY A 250 -3.95 -34.66 -18.38
C GLY A 250 -3.74 -36.12 -18.77
N GLN A 251 -4.38 -36.54 -19.88
CA GLN A 251 -4.27 -37.89 -20.41
C GLN A 251 -4.11 -37.84 -21.91
N VAL A 252 -3.34 -38.81 -22.43
CA VAL A 252 -3.28 -39.12 -23.86
C VAL A 252 -3.37 -40.64 -24.04
N THR A 253 -4.21 -41.07 -24.97
CA THR A 253 -4.33 -42.49 -25.33
C THR A 253 -3.82 -42.71 -26.75
N VAL A 254 -2.93 -43.65 -26.88
CA VAL A 254 -2.34 -44.04 -28.17
C VAL A 254 -2.50 -45.52 -28.44
N SER A 255 -2.51 -45.91 -29.72
CA SER A 255 -2.56 -47.32 -30.17
C SER A 255 -1.20 -47.65 -30.82
N PRO A 256 -0.25 -48.23 -30.06
CA PRO A 256 1.09 -48.47 -30.59
C PRO A 256 1.07 -49.59 -31.66
N GLY A 257 1.76 -49.34 -32.76
CA GLY A 257 2.05 -50.36 -33.76
C GLY A 257 3.07 -51.40 -33.26
N LEU A 258 3.25 -52.51 -33.99
CA LEU A 258 4.31 -53.49 -33.69
C LEU A 258 5.70 -52.86 -33.88
N GLY A 259 6.64 -53.17 -32.98
CA GLY A 259 7.98 -52.67 -32.99
C GLY A 259 8.12 -51.31 -32.28
N LEU A 260 9.13 -50.52 -32.66
CA LEU A 260 9.43 -49.22 -32.12
C LEU A 260 8.48 -48.17 -32.71
N ASN A 261 7.82 -47.39 -31.85
CA ASN A 261 6.91 -46.33 -32.26
C ASN A 261 7.58 -44.96 -32.15
N PRO A 262 7.12 -43.94 -32.91
CA PRO A 262 7.56 -42.55 -32.74
C PRO A 262 7.35 -42.08 -31.31
N PRO A 263 8.22 -41.22 -30.79
CA PRO A 263 8.10 -40.67 -29.43
C PRO A 263 6.81 -39.82 -29.27
N ILE A 264 6.15 -39.98 -28.14
CA ILE A 264 5.06 -39.14 -27.72
C ILE A 264 5.66 -38.03 -26.89
N ASN A 265 5.61 -36.77 -27.40
CA ASN A 265 6.13 -35.60 -26.73
C ASN A 265 5.00 -34.90 -25.96
N ILE A 266 5.24 -34.70 -24.68
CA ILE A 266 4.35 -34.00 -23.76
C ILE A 266 5.05 -32.70 -23.36
N LEU A 267 4.51 -31.58 -23.81
CA LEU A 267 5.04 -30.25 -23.50
C LEU A 267 4.27 -29.69 -22.29
N VAL A 268 5.02 -29.35 -21.24
CA VAL A 268 4.50 -28.61 -20.08
C VAL A 268 5.05 -27.20 -20.15
N THR A 269 4.17 -26.21 -20.30
CA THR A 269 4.53 -24.78 -20.30
C THR A 269 4.11 -24.20 -18.95
N ALA A 270 5.04 -23.60 -18.24
CA ALA A 270 4.79 -23.00 -16.94
C ALA A 270 3.79 -21.83 -16.99
N GLN A 271 3.28 -21.40 -15.85
CA GLN A 271 2.32 -20.30 -15.74
C GLN A 271 2.86 -18.98 -16.30
N ASP A 272 4.19 -18.74 -16.24
CA ASP A 272 4.84 -17.54 -16.78
C ASP A 272 4.82 -17.48 -18.32
N GLY A 273 4.46 -18.58 -19.00
CA GLY A 273 4.42 -18.70 -20.45
C GLY A 273 5.82 -18.78 -21.10
N VAL A 274 6.89 -18.79 -20.33
CA VAL A 274 8.29 -18.76 -20.79
C VAL A 274 8.98 -20.10 -20.55
N ALA A 275 8.98 -20.57 -19.31
CA ALA A 275 9.59 -21.83 -18.96
C ALA A 275 8.78 -23.00 -19.51
N SER A 276 9.45 -23.98 -20.11
CA SER A 276 8.79 -25.19 -20.63
C SER A 276 9.68 -26.42 -20.55
N THR A 277 9.08 -27.56 -20.36
CA THR A 277 9.74 -28.87 -20.33
C THR A 277 9.02 -29.85 -21.25
N THR A 278 9.76 -30.57 -22.09
CA THR A 278 9.21 -31.60 -22.94
C THR A 278 9.61 -32.98 -22.39
N TYR A 279 8.61 -33.79 -22.03
CA TYR A 279 8.78 -35.20 -21.69
C TYR A 279 8.52 -36.07 -22.92
N SER A 280 9.42 -37.00 -23.22
CA SER A 280 9.37 -37.86 -24.39
C SER A 280 9.21 -39.33 -23.98
N ILE A 281 8.20 -40.00 -24.47
CA ILE A 281 7.93 -41.42 -24.18
C ILE A 281 7.97 -42.21 -25.49
N THR A 282 8.89 -43.15 -25.59
CA THR A 282 9.04 -44.05 -26.74
C THR A 282 8.45 -45.40 -26.38
N ILE A 283 7.45 -45.90 -27.14
CA ILE A 283 6.78 -47.18 -26.90
C ILE A 283 7.34 -48.24 -27.85
N THR A 284 7.72 -49.39 -27.31
CA THR A 284 8.06 -50.57 -28.07
C THR A 284 7.03 -51.67 -27.78
N ARG A 285 6.32 -52.13 -28.81
CA ARG A 285 5.38 -53.24 -28.72
C ARG A 285 6.00 -54.50 -29.31
N SER A 286 6.20 -55.53 -28.49
CA SER A 286 6.90 -56.76 -28.88
C SER A 286 6.23 -58.00 -28.32
N PHE A 287 6.65 -59.16 -28.86
CA PHE A 287 6.22 -60.46 -28.37
C PHE A 287 6.70 -60.70 -26.94
#